data_51be55da02426e05f91f995ec0f1ae2d
#
_entry.id   51be55da02426e05f91f995ec0f1ae2d
#
_cell.length_a   1.000
_cell.length_b   1.000
_cell.length_c   1.000
_cell.angle_alpha   90.00
_cell.angle_beta   90.00
_cell.angle_gamma   90.00
#
_symmetry.space_group_name_H-M   'P 1'
#
loop_
_entity.id
_entity.type
_entity.pdbx_description
1 polymer ?
#
loop_
_entity_poly.entity_id
_entity_poly.type
_entity_poly.pdbx_seq_one_letter_code
_entity_poly.pdbx_strand_id
1 'polypeptide(L)'
;MRERVKQWRQKVTSFLEKHIRPQSIQMTIALSFTIVSVISMGILGISLYNRFVNKMEDMTTQSAEQLLNQTAINLESYLRNMRRISDAMYYSVIKDKDLATDSLDEEMNLLYEANKDNLISIACYTNDGRLVAAAPVATEKNNLDIVDQEWFTEATGQMENVHFSTPHVQNLFDNAAYR
;
A
#
# COMPACT_ATOMS: atom_id res chain seq x y z
N MET A 1 45.09 -10.75 18.77
CA MET A 1 44.72 -11.48 17.53
C MET A 1 45.83 -12.36 17.00
N ARG A 2 47.08 -11.93 16.94
CA ARG A 2 48.25 -12.71 16.42
C ARG A 2 48.56 -14.02 17.17
N GLU A 3 48.38 -14.05 18.49
CA GLU A 3 48.64 -15.26 19.33
C GLU A 3 47.68 -16.40 19.05
N ARG A 4 46.39 -16.11 18.87
CA ARG A 4 45.36 -17.11 18.55
C ARG A 4 45.60 -17.77 17.18
N VAL A 5 46.09 -17.00 16.21
CA VAL A 5 46.39 -17.53 14.87
C VAL A 5 47.62 -18.44 14.92
N LYS A 6 48.64 -18.15 15.78
CA LYS A 6 49.81 -19.02 15.98
C LYS A 6 49.40 -20.31 16.66
N GLN A 7 48.60 -20.27 17.70
CA GLN A 7 48.11 -21.49 18.41
C GLN A 7 47.26 -22.37 17.46
N TRP A 8 46.45 -21.77 16.64
CA TRP A 8 45.63 -22.50 15.67
C TRP A 8 46.50 -23.15 14.59
N ARG A 9 47.50 -22.44 14.06
CA ARG A 9 48.47 -23.01 13.13
C ARG A 9 49.24 -24.17 13.72
N GLN A 10 49.73 -24.09 14.97
CA GLN A 10 50.40 -25.18 15.64
C GLN A 10 49.50 -26.39 15.87
N LYS A 11 48.25 -26.20 16.23
CA LYS A 11 47.29 -27.31 16.35
C LYS A 11 46.99 -27.99 15.01
N VAL A 12 46.87 -27.21 13.94
CA VAL A 12 46.60 -27.75 12.62
C VAL A 12 47.84 -28.52 12.10
N THR A 13 49.06 -27.97 12.25
CA THR A 13 50.29 -28.69 11.85
C THR A 13 50.51 -29.96 12.66
N SER A 14 50.30 -29.94 13.95
CA SER A 14 50.47 -31.16 14.78
C SER A 14 49.38 -32.21 14.48
N PHE A 15 48.19 -31.80 14.10
CA PHE A 15 47.11 -32.71 13.67
C PHE A 15 47.43 -33.34 12.29
N LEU A 16 48.00 -32.58 11.38
CA LEU A 16 48.42 -33.04 10.08
C LEU A 16 49.63 -34.01 10.21
N GLU A 17 50.62 -33.68 10.99
CA GLU A 17 51.79 -34.56 11.22
C GLU A 17 51.41 -35.90 11.91
N LYS A 18 50.41 -35.88 12.80
CA LYS A 18 49.98 -37.09 13.53
C LYS A 18 49.12 -38.02 12.68
N HIS A 19 48.45 -37.52 11.63
CA HIS A 19 47.54 -38.32 10.78
C HIS A 19 48.10 -38.62 9.39
N ILE A 20 49.14 -37.92 8.95
CA ILE A 20 49.79 -38.18 7.67
C ILE A 20 51.01 -39.06 7.92
N ARG A 21 50.80 -40.32 8.26
CA ARG A 21 51.84 -41.33 7.99
C ARG A 21 51.99 -41.49 6.47
N PRO A 22 53.22 -41.71 5.95
CA PRO A 22 53.43 -41.84 4.51
C PRO A 22 52.81 -43.16 4.02
N GLN A 23 51.51 -43.13 3.82
CA GLN A 23 50.77 -44.19 3.15
C GLN A 23 50.53 -43.72 1.72
N SER A 24 51.24 -44.35 0.80
CA SER A 24 51.00 -44.26 -0.64
C SER A 24 50.87 -42.83 -1.22
N ILE A 25 51.69 -42.47 -2.16
CA ILE A 25 51.65 -41.23 -2.95
C ILE A 25 50.22 -40.92 -3.44
N GLN A 26 49.47 -41.96 -3.80
CA GLN A 26 48.09 -41.89 -4.25
C GLN A 26 47.15 -41.24 -3.21
N MET A 27 47.30 -41.56 -1.93
CA MET A 27 46.46 -41.02 -0.85
C MET A 27 46.76 -39.54 -0.58
N THR A 28 48.05 -39.15 -0.70
CA THR A 28 48.45 -37.74 -0.54
C THR A 28 47.90 -36.86 -1.68
N ILE A 29 47.92 -37.33 -2.90
CA ILE A 29 47.34 -36.62 -4.05
C ILE A 29 45.84 -36.51 -3.92
N ALA A 30 45.15 -37.59 -3.56
CA ALA A 30 43.71 -37.59 -3.38
C ALA A 30 43.28 -36.61 -2.26
N LEU A 31 43.99 -36.60 -1.11
CA LEU A 31 43.72 -35.69 -0.01
C LEU A 31 43.93 -34.21 -0.40
N SER A 32 45.03 -33.93 -1.10
CA SER A 32 45.34 -32.58 -1.56
C SER A 32 44.26 -32.04 -2.54
N PHE A 33 43.82 -32.89 -3.47
CA PHE A 33 42.79 -32.54 -4.42
C PHE A 33 41.43 -32.28 -3.73
N THR A 34 41.10 -33.13 -2.78
CA THR A 34 39.87 -32.97 -1.99
C THR A 34 39.87 -31.65 -1.20
N ILE A 35 40.98 -31.33 -0.52
CA ILE A 35 41.10 -30.07 0.25
C ILE A 35 40.95 -28.86 -0.69
N VAL A 36 41.65 -28.86 -1.82
CA VAL A 36 41.58 -27.76 -2.80
C VAL A 36 40.12 -27.60 -3.33
N SER A 37 39.45 -28.70 -3.65
CA SER A 37 38.07 -28.70 -4.12
C SER A 37 37.11 -28.13 -3.06
N VAL A 38 37.25 -28.55 -1.81
CA VAL A 38 36.38 -28.03 -0.70
C VAL A 38 36.63 -26.54 -0.47
N ILE A 39 37.88 -26.08 -0.48
CA ILE A 39 38.21 -24.67 -0.31
C ILE A 39 37.63 -23.85 -1.47
N SER A 40 37.82 -24.31 -2.72
CA SER A 40 37.30 -23.63 -3.90
C SER A 40 35.77 -23.52 -3.89
N MET A 41 35.09 -24.61 -3.50
CA MET A 41 33.66 -24.65 -3.40
C MET A 41 33.12 -23.71 -2.26
N GLY A 42 33.86 -23.66 -1.14
CA GLY A 42 33.56 -22.74 -0.04
C GLY A 42 33.69 -21.27 -0.45
N ILE A 43 34.73 -20.89 -1.16
CA ILE A 43 34.94 -19.52 -1.65
C ILE A 43 33.83 -19.13 -2.64
N LEU A 44 33.49 -20.02 -3.57
CA LEU A 44 32.38 -19.78 -4.52
C LEU A 44 31.03 -19.65 -3.81
N GLY A 45 30.76 -20.53 -2.85
CA GLY A 45 29.52 -20.51 -2.08
C GLY A 45 29.34 -19.19 -1.32
N ILE A 46 30.38 -18.74 -0.61
CA ILE A 46 30.35 -17.47 0.13
C ILE A 46 30.20 -16.29 -0.84
N SER A 47 30.93 -16.29 -1.96
CA SER A 47 30.84 -15.22 -2.94
C SER A 47 29.44 -15.12 -3.57
N LEU A 48 28.85 -16.25 -3.93
CA LEU A 48 27.50 -16.31 -4.48
C LEU A 48 26.46 -15.88 -3.45
N TYR A 49 26.60 -16.36 -2.20
CA TYR A 49 25.69 -15.99 -1.11
C TYR A 49 25.69 -14.47 -0.89
N ASN A 50 26.84 -13.83 -0.77
CA ASN A 50 26.94 -12.40 -0.57
C ASN A 50 26.34 -11.60 -1.74
N ARG A 51 26.59 -12.03 -2.98
CA ARG A 51 26.01 -11.40 -4.16
C ARG A 51 24.48 -11.57 -4.21
N PHE A 52 24.01 -12.74 -3.81
CA PHE A 52 22.58 -13.03 -3.78
C PHE A 52 21.85 -12.17 -2.73
N VAL A 53 22.38 -12.11 -1.50
CA VAL A 53 21.79 -11.31 -0.41
C VAL A 53 21.73 -9.84 -0.81
N ASN A 54 22.84 -9.26 -1.27
CA ASN A 54 22.86 -7.85 -1.69
C ASN A 54 21.87 -7.58 -2.83
N LYS A 55 21.81 -8.49 -3.82
CA LYS A 55 20.88 -8.35 -4.94
C LYS A 55 19.41 -8.45 -4.51
N MET A 56 19.11 -9.35 -3.57
CA MET A 56 17.76 -9.49 -3.01
C MET A 56 17.34 -8.24 -2.24
N GLU A 57 18.24 -7.66 -1.45
CA GLU A 57 17.98 -6.42 -0.72
C GLU A 57 17.70 -5.26 -1.68
N ASP A 58 18.54 -5.07 -2.70
CA ASP A 58 18.34 -4.06 -3.74
C ASP A 58 17.01 -4.24 -4.47
N MET A 59 16.69 -5.49 -4.87
CA MET A 59 15.44 -5.79 -5.57
C MET A 59 14.21 -5.54 -4.69
N THR A 60 14.28 -5.90 -3.41
CA THR A 60 13.18 -5.69 -2.47
C THR A 60 12.94 -4.21 -2.25
N THR A 61 14.00 -3.42 -2.04
CA THR A 61 13.91 -1.98 -1.86
C THR A 61 13.34 -1.31 -3.12
N GLN A 62 13.88 -1.64 -4.29
CA GLN A 62 13.40 -1.10 -5.56
C GLN A 62 11.92 -1.45 -5.83
N SER A 63 11.52 -2.70 -5.53
CA SER A 63 10.13 -3.13 -5.68
C SER A 63 9.20 -2.39 -4.72
N ALA A 64 9.63 -2.17 -3.48
CA ALA A 64 8.87 -1.39 -2.50
C ALA A 64 8.72 0.07 -2.93
N GLU A 65 9.77 0.71 -3.42
CA GLU A 65 9.72 2.08 -3.96
C GLU A 65 8.79 2.20 -5.16
N GLN A 66 8.85 1.24 -6.09
CA GLN A 66 7.95 1.20 -7.25
C GLN A 66 6.48 1.05 -6.82
N LEU A 67 6.21 0.17 -5.86
CA LEU A 67 4.86 -0.03 -5.34
C LEU A 67 4.32 1.22 -4.64
N LEU A 68 5.14 1.87 -3.82
CA LEU A 68 4.78 3.13 -3.15
C LEU A 68 4.49 4.23 -4.16
N ASN A 69 5.33 4.39 -5.18
CA ASN A 69 5.13 5.38 -6.22
C ASN A 69 3.85 5.11 -7.03
N GLN A 70 3.61 3.85 -7.40
CA GLN A 70 2.37 3.46 -8.09
C GLN A 70 1.13 3.72 -7.23
N THR A 71 1.21 3.43 -5.93
CA THR A 71 0.12 3.69 -4.98
C THR A 71 -0.14 5.20 -4.85
N ALA A 72 0.91 6.01 -4.76
CA ALA A 72 0.79 7.47 -4.70
C ALA A 72 0.13 8.04 -5.97
N ILE A 73 0.54 7.58 -7.16
CA ILE A 73 -0.06 8.00 -8.43
C ILE A 73 -1.54 7.59 -8.50
N ASN A 74 -1.87 6.38 -8.07
CA ASN A 74 -3.25 5.89 -8.06
C ASN A 74 -4.11 6.72 -7.11
N LEU A 75 -3.60 7.02 -5.90
CA LEU A 75 -4.30 7.86 -4.93
C LEU A 75 -4.51 9.28 -5.46
N GLU A 76 -3.47 9.90 -6.03
CA GLU A 76 -3.59 11.22 -6.64
C GLU A 76 -4.64 11.24 -7.75
N SER A 77 -4.64 10.22 -8.61
CA SER A 77 -5.63 10.07 -9.67
C SER A 77 -7.05 9.92 -9.12
N TYR A 78 -7.22 9.14 -8.05
CA TYR A 78 -8.50 8.98 -7.38
C TYR A 78 -9.00 10.30 -6.78
N LEU A 79 -8.17 11.02 -6.03
CA LEU A 79 -8.52 12.30 -5.44
C LEU A 79 -8.87 13.36 -6.50
N ARG A 80 -8.12 13.38 -7.59
CA ARG A 80 -8.41 14.26 -8.74
C ARG A 80 -9.75 13.94 -9.40
N ASN A 81 -10.08 12.66 -9.50
CA ASN A 81 -11.37 12.22 -10.01
C ASN A 81 -12.52 12.63 -9.08
N MET A 82 -12.35 12.46 -7.76
CA MET A 82 -13.35 12.92 -6.78
C MET A 82 -13.59 14.42 -6.87
N ARG A 83 -12.53 15.21 -6.98
CA ARG A 83 -12.66 16.66 -7.18
C ARG A 83 -13.43 16.99 -8.46
N ARG A 84 -13.16 16.32 -9.57
CA ARG A 84 -13.89 16.51 -10.83
C ARG A 84 -15.37 16.19 -10.69
N ILE A 85 -15.71 15.13 -9.94
CA ILE A 85 -17.12 14.78 -9.68
C ILE A 85 -17.78 15.85 -8.81
N SER A 86 -17.10 16.36 -7.78
CA SER A 86 -17.57 17.46 -6.96
C SER A 86 -17.82 18.73 -7.78
N ASP A 87 -16.88 19.11 -8.65
CA ASP A 87 -17.03 20.25 -9.55
C ASP A 87 -18.22 20.03 -10.52
N ALA A 88 -18.37 18.84 -11.07
CA ALA A 88 -19.50 18.50 -11.94
C ALA A 88 -20.83 18.57 -11.18
N MET A 89 -20.88 18.09 -9.94
CA MET A 89 -22.06 18.22 -9.09
C MET A 89 -22.45 19.69 -8.89
N TYR A 90 -21.49 20.54 -8.54
CA TYR A 90 -21.74 21.95 -8.35
C TYR A 90 -22.24 22.63 -9.64
N TYR A 91 -21.48 22.51 -10.73
CA TYR A 91 -21.76 23.26 -11.96
C TYR A 91 -22.93 22.71 -12.80
N SER A 92 -23.16 21.40 -12.77
CA SER A 92 -24.19 20.76 -13.61
C SER A 92 -25.48 20.46 -12.87
N VAL A 93 -25.44 20.33 -11.51
CA VAL A 93 -26.61 19.91 -10.73
C VAL A 93 -27.13 21.05 -9.86
N ILE A 94 -26.23 21.80 -9.18
CA ILE A 94 -26.64 22.71 -8.09
C ILE A 94 -26.73 24.16 -8.53
N LYS A 95 -25.76 24.67 -9.30
CA LYS A 95 -25.47 26.11 -9.48
C LYS A 95 -26.67 26.97 -9.91
N ASP A 96 -27.51 26.45 -10.80
CA ASP A 96 -28.63 27.19 -11.39
C ASP A 96 -30.00 26.71 -10.89
N LYS A 97 -30.02 25.97 -9.79
CA LYS A 97 -31.22 25.37 -9.20
C LYS A 97 -31.57 25.99 -7.85
N ASP A 98 -32.88 26.10 -7.59
CA ASP A 98 -33.38 26.41 -6.26
C ASP A 98 -33.57 25.12 -5.46
N LEU A 99 -32.66 24.87 -4.50
CA LEU A 99 -32.66 23.67 -3.66
C LEU A 99 -33.95 23.51 -2.82
N ALA A 100 -34.79 24.53 -2.73
CA ALA A 100 -36.04 24.45 -2.00
C ALA A 100 -37.20 23.95 -2.85
N THR A 101 -37.16 24.17 -4.18
CA THR A 101 -38.32 23.96 -5.09
C THR A 101 -37.98 22.98 -6.24
N ASP A 102 -36.72 22.89 -6.65
CA ASP A 102 -36.33 22.08 -7.79
C ASP A 102 -35.96 20.66 -7.35
N SER A 103 -36.39 19.66 -8.12
CA SER A 103 -35.88 18.29 -7.94
C SER A 103 -34.52 18.15 -8.59
N LEU A 104 -33.58 17.56 -7.88
CA LEU A 104 -32.23 17.23 -8.34
C LEU A 104 -32.05 15.75 -8.67
N ASP A 105 -33.10 14.94 -8.54
CA ASP A 105 -33.01 13.48 -8.57
C ASP A 105 -32.54 12.94 -9.92
N GLU A 106 -32.98 13.54 -11.03
CA GLU A 106 -32.61 13.10 -12.37
C GLU A 106 -31.14 13.40 -12.67
N GLU A 107 -30.72 14.63 -12.46
CA GLU A 107 -29.33 15.07 -12.70
C GLU A 107 -28.34 14.35 -11.77
N MET A 108 -28.73 14.15 -10.50
CA MET A 108 -27.94 13.44 -9.51
C MET A 108 -27.76 11.98 -9.88
N ASN A 109 -28.84 11.35 -10.36
CA ASN A 109 -28.82 9.96 -10.82
C ASN A 109 -27.95 9.80 -12.08
N LEU A 110 -28.01 10.73 -13.03
CA LEU A 110 -27.15 10.74 -14.20
C LEU A 110 -25.68 10.89 -13.81
N LEU A 111 -25.36 11.79 -12.88
CA LEU A 111 -24.00 11.98 -12.38
C LEU A 111 -23.48 10.71 -11.68
N TYR A 112 -24.32 10.08 -10.85
CA TYR A 112 -23.99 8.83 -10.18
C TYR A 112 -23.74 7.70 -11.19
N GLU A 113 -24.66 7.46 -12.12
CA GLU A 113 -24.51 6.40 -13.12
C GLU A 113 -23.27 6.58 -14.00
N ALA A 114 -22.91 7.81 -14.33
CA ALA A 114 -21.69 8.13 -15.08
C ALA A 114 -20.38 7.85 -14.27
N ASN A 115 -20.46 7.75 -12.95
CA ASN A 115 -19.30 7.62 -12.05
C ASN A 115 -19.41 6.46 -11.06
N LYS A 116 -20.34 5.54 -11.23
CA LYS A 116 -20.64 4.44 -10.30
C LYS A 116 -19.46 3.50 -10.01
N ASP A 117 -18.48 3.44 -10.91
CA ASP A 117 -17.24 2.67 -10.66
C ASP A 117 -16.35 3.29 -9.57
N ASN A 118 -16.56 4.58 -9.28
CA ASN A 118 -15.79 5.34 -8.30
C ASN A 118 -16.62 5.82 -7.11
N LEU A 119 -17.94 5.78 -7.21
CA LEU A 119 -18.88 6.24 -6.19
C LEU A 119 -19.73 5.10 -5.67
N ILE A 120 -19.87 4.99 -4.36
CA ILE A 120 -20.86 4.14 -3.71
C ILE A 120 -22.22 4.86 -3.69
N SER A 121 -22.20 6.14 -3.34
CA SER A 121 -23.37 7.00 -3.32
C SER A 121 -22.97 8.46 -3.44
N ILE A 122 -23.92 9.31 -3.79
CA ILE A 122 -23.81 10.76 -3.77
C ILE A 122 -25.06 11.33 -3.13
N ALA A 123 -24.92 12.30 -2.24
CA ALA A 123 -26.05 12.95 -1.57
C ALA A 123 -25.82 14.45 -1.46
N CYS A 124 -26.89 15.20 -1.55
CA CYS A 124 -26.90 16.65 -1.38
C CYS A 124 -27.75 17.02 -0.16
N TYR A 125 -27.14 17.78 0.74
CA TYR A 125 -27.81 18.30 1.95
C TYR A 125 -27.79 19.82 1.91
N THR A 126 -28.85 20.42 2.46
CA THR A 126 -28.88 21.85 2.76
C THR A 126 -28.04 22.16 4.00
N ASN A 127 -27.70 23.42 4.24
CA ASN A 127 -26.92 23.85 5.40
C ASN A 127 -27.63 23.60 6.77
N ASP A 128 -28.93 23.33 6.76
CA ASP A 128 -29.70 22.92 7.95
C ASP A 128 -29.77 21.38 8.09
N GLY A 129 -29.01 20.61 7.30
CA GLY A 129 -28.92 19.16 7.41
C GLY A 129 -30.06 18.40 6.74
N ARG A 130 -30.91 19.04 5.96
CA ARG A 130 -32.02 18.38 5.25
C ARG A 130 -31.48 17.75 3.93
N LEU A 131 -31.83 16.49 3.72
CA LEU A 131 -31.54 15.80 2.44
C LEU A 131 -32.38 16.43 1.32
N VAL A 132 -31.70 16.85 0.25
CA VAL A 132 -32.30 17.36 -0.98
C VAL A 132 -32.48 16.25 -2.00
N ALA A 133 -31.41 15.50 -2.28
CA ALA A 133 -31.42 14.37 -3.20
C ALA A 133 -30.30 13.38 -2.87
N ALA A 134 -30.46 12.11 -3.24
CA ALA A 134 -29.45 11.07 -3.12
C ALA A 134 -29.52 10.11 -4.30
N ALA A 135 -28.35 9.67 -4.74
CA ALA A 135 -28.23 8.64 -5.78
C ALA A 135 -27.21 7.56 -5.37
N PRO A 136 -27.51 6.25 -5.50
CA PRO A 136 -28.86 5.75 -5.84
C PRO A 136 -29.88 6.15 -4.77
N VAL A 137 -31.14 6.17 -5.16
CA VAL A 137 -32.25 6.54 -4.24
C VAL A 137 -32.18 5.66 -2.99
N ALA A 138 -32.03 6.29 -1.84
CA ALA A 138 -31.88 5.62 -0.55
C ALA A 138 -32.78 6.29 0.50
N THR A 139 -33.26 5.49 1.44
CA THR A 139 -34.05 6.00 2.58
C THR A 139 -33.09 6.43 3.68
N GLU A 140 -33.20 7.68 4.09
CA GLU A 140 -32.47 8.20 5.25
C GLU A 140 -32.91 7.50 6.53
N LYS A 141 -31.98 7.18 7.41
CA LYS A 141 -32.29 6.57 8.71
C LYS A 141 -33.05 7.55 9.60
N ASN A 142 -34.14 7.09 10.18
CA ASN A 142 -34.87 7.85 11.19
C ASN A 142 -33.97 8.12 12.42
N ASN A 143 -33.99 9.36 12.91
CA ASN A 143 -33.23 9.84 14.09
C ASN A 143 -31.74 10.10 13.90
N LEU A 144 -31.29 10.38 12.68
CA LEU A 144 -29.94 10.87 12.48
C LEU A 144 -29.93 12.40 12.51
N ASP A 145 -29.17 12.97 13.41
CA ASP A 145 -28.84 14.39 13.34
C ASP A 145 -27.66 14.60 12.45
N ILE A 146 -27.91 15.08 11.22
CA ILE A 146 -26.86 15.29 10.21
C ILE A 146 -25.95 16.45 10.61
N VAL A 147 -26.50 17.44 11.30
CA VAL A 147 -25.77 18.66 11.71
C VAL A 147 -24.69 18.33 12.74
N ASP A 148 -24.89 17.31 13.56
CA ASP A 148 -23.94 16.84 14.57
C ASP A 148 -22.87 15.91 14.01
N GLN A 149 -22.95 15.53 12.72
CA GLN A 149 -21.92 14.69 12.10
C GLN A 149 -20.63 15.48 11.88
N GLU A 150 -19.49 14.87 12.21
CA GLU A 150 -18.16 15.48 12.10
C GLU A 150 -17.89 16.00 10.67
N TRP A 151 -18.14 15.17 9.65
CA TRP A 151 -17.98 15.55 8.26
C TRP A 151 -18.84 16.75 7.83
N PHE A 152 -20.07 16.88 8.40
CA PHE A 152 -20.97 17.98 8.08
C PHE A 152 -20.48 19.28 8.72
N THR A 153 -20.07 19.21 9.99
CA THR A 153 -19.51 20.35 10.73
C THR A 153 -18.22 20.85 10.06
N GLU A 154 -17.36 19.94 9.64
CA GLU A 154 -16.13 20.29 8.91
C GLU A 154 -16.43 20.91 7.56
N ALA A 155 -17.35 20.33 6.77
CA ALA A 155 -17.72 20.85 5.46
C ALA A 155 -18.37 22.23 5.51
N THR A 156 -19.18 22.51 6.54
CA THR A 156 -19.85 23.82 6.71
C THR A 156 -18.96 24.85 7.38
N GLY A 157 -17.97 24.43 8.17
CA GLY A 157 -17.04 25.30 8.89
C GLY A 157 -15.84 25.75 8.10
N GLN A 158 -15.51 25.09 6.99
CA GLN A 158 -14.36 25.39 6.15
C GLN A 158 -14.78 26.06 4.83
N MET A 159 -13.97 27.05 4.39
CA MET A 159 -14.20 27.72 3.11
C MET A 159 -13.66 26.94 1.89
N GLU A 160 -13.21 25.70 2.11
CA GLU A 160 -12.66 24.86 1.04
C GLU A 160 -13.77 24.19 0.24
N ASN A 161 -13.59 24.15 -1.10
CA ASN A 161 -14.60 23.58 -2.00
C ASN A 161 -14.72 22.04 -1.92
N VAL A 162 -13.71 21.35 -1.37
CA VAL A 162 -13.70 19.90 -1.23
C VAL A 162 -12.95 19.51 0.04
N HIS A 163 -13.60 18.74 0.89
CA HIS A 163 -13.01 18.17 2.10
C HIS A 163 -13.08 16.64 2.06
N PHE A 164 -12.07 15.97 2.62
CA PHE A 164 -12.03 14.52 2.75
C PHE A 164 -12.04 14.17 4.23
N SER A 165 -13.12 13.54 4.68
CA SER A 165 -13.20 13.04 6.05
C SER A 165 -12.40 11.74 6.23
N THR A 166 -12.11 11.38 7.47
CA THR A 166 -11.55 10.08 7.82
C THR A 166 -12.51 8.95 7.42
N PRO A 167 -11.99 7.76 7.02
CA PRO A 167 -12.82 6.61 6.72
C PRO A 167 -13.71 6.25 7.93
N HIS A 168 -15.00 6.15 7.71
CA HIS A 168 -15.97 5.78 8.72
C HIS A 168 -17.05 4.86 8.15
N VAL A 169 -17.75 4.15 9.03
CA VAL A 169 -18.87 3.31 8.61
C VAL A 169 -20.06 4.20 8.23
N GLN A 170 -20.54 4.01 7.00
CA GLN A 170 -21.74 4.71 6.55
C GLN A 170 -22.95 4.34 7.42
N ASN A 171 -23.59 5.32 8.03
CA ASN A 171 -24.78 5.16 8.86
C ASN A 171 -25.95 6.07 8.45
N LEU A 172 -25.84 6.78 7.32
CA LEU A 172 -26.81 7.77 6.87
C LEU A 172 -28.06 7.13 6.27
N PHE A 173 -27.88 6.04 5.52
CA PHE A 173 -28.95 5.42 4.76
C PHE A 173 -29.25 3.99 5.23
N ASP A 174 -30.54 3.63 5.17
CA ASP A 174 -31.04 2.32 5.55
C ASP A 174 -31.09 1.38 4.33
N ASN A 175 -29.91 1.14 3.74
CA ASN A 175 -29.79 0.28 2.57
C ASN A 175 -28.72 -0.81 2.77
N ALA A 176 -29.13 -2.07 2.53
CA ALA A 176 -28.24 -3.23 2.65
C ALA A 176 -27.04 -3.22 1.65
N ALA A 177 -27.12 -2.42 0.59
CA ALA A 177 -26.05 -2.29 -0.40
C ALA A 177 -24.82 -1.51 0.10
N TYR A 178 -24.94 -0.81 1.24
CA TYR A 178 -23.89 0.06 1.79
C TYR A 178 -23.28 -0.47 3.10
N ARG A 179 -23.30 -1.76 3.32
CA ARG A 179 -22.66 -2.38 4.48
C ARG A 179 -21.22 -2.75 4.26
#